data_7df7bb85af16a0521a46f09189482446
#
_entry.id   7df7bb85af16a0521a46f09189482446
#
_cell.length_a   1.000
_cell.length_b   1.000
_cell.length_c   1.000
_cell.angle_alpha   90.00
_cell.angle_beta   90.00
_cell.angle_gamma   90.00
#
_symmetry.space_group_name_H-M   'P 1'
#
loop_
_entity.id
_entity.type
_entity.pdbx_description
1 polymer ?
#
loop_
_entity_poly.entity_id
_entity_poly.type
_entity_poly.pdbx_seq_one_letter_code
_entity_poly.pdbx_strand_id
1 'polypeptide(L)'
;MFQDVREFKKERHYKKRPIRYASHIDGYIYAHYASLLNEKYEKRIQELGLSDVVLAYRKLPSVLINNAKISPNNCTMAREVFEEIKKRENNCYALAFDIHSFYDYIDHQNLYKEWVKVLEVGKLPSDHLNIFRSLTKYCYIDLKEVCYYVNKDKKKPCIQADCAKCNKKIYKKIPKILFKNAEKFRRFKDWYKDFYKDTEHKKFHKNEGFYASKPYGIPQGSAMSALLSNIYMLPFDFAMKNLADTVGGIYRRYCDDIMFICPHDEKIKEIIVTKIKEYIYERGENLKIHPIDKWDKYSKSQCYDFTDITKIKQQPLQYLGFYFDGEKVRIREGSLARYLRKSKRAVIAMKYNAIKKLINMHKQKIPIQDKQKKLYRHHLYEQYTHLGKRNFISYAYRTFDTVFNTSVIKQQINNHQKRLNKLIEQADNEILKTYEKLVQQST
;
A
#
# COMPACT_ATOMS: atom_id res chain seq x y z
N MET A 1 -16.30 -25.33 -39.57
CA MET A 1 -15.39 -25.58 -38.42
C MET A 1 -15.18 -24.28 -37.68
N PHE A 2 -16.08 -23.93 -36.78
CA PHE A 2 -15.96 -22.74 -35.95
C PHE A 2 -15.40 -23.20 -34.60
N GLN A 3 -14.12 -22.92 -34.32
CA GLN A 3 -13.54 -23.09 -33.01
C GLN A 3 -13.96 -21.93 -32.10
N ASP A 4 -14.56 -22.30 -31.00
CA ASP A 4 -15.11 -21.44 -29.95
C ASP A 4 -13.99 -20.68 -29.25
N VAL A 5 -13.87 -19.36 -29.49
CA VAL A 5 -12.89 -18.47 -28.85
C VAL A 5 -13.54 -17.85 -27.62
N ARG A 6 -13.88 -18.67 -26.64
CA ARG A 6 -14.40 -18.21 -25.35
C ARG A 6 -13.72 -18.92 -24.18
N GLU A 7 -12.44 -18.65 -23.99
CA GLU A 7 -11.82 -18.80 -22.67
C GLU A 7 -10.49 -18.07 -22.57
N PHE A 8 -10.52 -16.74 -22.61
CA PHE A 8 -9.50 -15.93 -21.95
C PHE A 8 -10.08 -15.39 -20.64
N LYS A 9 -10.26 -16.23 -19.63
CA LYS A 9 -10.25 -15.79 -18.24
C LYS A 9 -8.82 -15.36 -17.95
N LYS A 10 -8.54 -14.04 -18.10
CA LYS A 10 -7.36 -13.41 -17.53
C LYS A 10 -7.29 -13.81 -16.08
N GLU A 11 -6.41 -14.73 -15.70
CA GLU A 11 -6.07 -14.97 -14.32
C GLU A 11 -5.61 -13.64 -13.73
N ARG A 12 -6.40 -13.09 -12.83
CA ARG A 12 -6.04 -11.87 -12.12
C ARG A 12 -4.99 -12.26 -11.10
N HIS A 13 -3.71 -12.12 -11.45
CA HIS A 13 -2.63 -12.22 -10.50
C HIS A 13 -2.77 -11.11 -9.46
N TYR A 14 -3.40 -11.43 -8.34
CA TYR A 14 -3.44 -10.54 -7.18
C TYR A 14 -2.06 -10.58 -6.53
N LYS A 15 -1.31 -9.48 -6.56
CA LYS A 15 -0.09 -9.34 -5.78
C LYS A 15 -0.44 -9.49 -4.30
N LYS A 16 -0.09 -10.64 -3.71
CA LYS A 16 -0.23 -10.89 -2.28
C LYS A 16 0.96 -10.26 -1.58
N ARG A 17 0.73 -9.35 -0.65
CA ARG A 17 1.76 -8.80 0.23
C ARG A 17 1.57 -9.39 1.62
N PRO A 18 2.52 -10.20 2.13
CA PRO A 18 2.43 -10.74 3.47
C PRO A 18 2.71 -9.63 4.48
N ILE A 19 1.65 -9.06 5.05
CA ILE A 19 1.76 -8.06 6.13
C ILE A 19 1.83 -8.82 7.45
N ARG A 20 2.86 -8.53 8.25
CA ARG A 20 3.11 -9.16 9.53
C ARG A 20 2.70 -8.24 10.66
N TYR A 21 1.90 -8.75 11.58
CA TYR A 21 1.44 -8.00 12.76
C TYR A 21 2.25 -8.46 13.97
N ALA A 22 2.90 -7.52 14.63
CA ALA A 22 3.51 -7.75 15.93
C ALA A 22 2.43 -7.92 17.04
N SER A 23 2.79 -8.51 18.16
CA SER A 23 1.96 -8.43 19.36
C SER A 23 1.76 -6.95 19.76
N HIS A 24 0.73 -6.63 20.56
CA HIS A 24 0.53 -5.24 20.98
C HIS A 24 1.73 -4.70 21.77
N ILE A 25 2.27 -5.50 22.68
CA ILE A 25 3.43 -5.10 23.48
C ILE A 25 4.65 -4.86 22.59
N ASP A 26 4.96 -5.81 21.69
CA ASP A 26 6.05 -5.64 20.74
C ASP A 26 5.82 -4.43 19.82
N GLY A 27 4.57 -4.19 19.43
CA GLY A 27 4.19 -3.01 18.64
C GLY A 27 4.50 -1.69 19.35
N TYR A 28 4.25 -1.58 20.65
CA TYR A 28 4.62 -0.41 21.46
C TYR A 28 6.13 -0.29 21.61
N ILE A 29 6.84 -1.38 21.88
CA ILE A 29 8.30 -1.40 21.96
C ILE A 29 8.91 -0.92 20.64
N TYR A 30 8.47 -1.47 19.49
CA TYR A 30 8.96 -1.05 18.19
C TYR A 30 8.64 0.43 17.89
N ALA A 31 7.48 0.93 18.29
CA ALA A 31 7.13 2.33 18.12
C ALA A 31 8.03 3.26 18.96
N HIS A 32 8.37 2.86 20.18
CA HIS A 32 9.29 3.60 21.05
C HIS A 32 10.69 3.70 20.42
N TYR A 33 11.28 2.55 20.04
CA TYR A 33 12.61 2.54 19.42
C TYR A 33 12.62 3.21 18.05
N ALA A 34 11.52 3.14 17.29
CA ALA A 34 11.38 3.89 16.05
C ALA A 34 11.43 5.40 16.30
N SER A 35 10.82 5.90 17.38
CA SER A 35 10.87 7.33 17.72
C SER A 35 12.29 7.77 18.06
N LEU A 36 12.99 7.04 18.94
CA LEU A 36 14.38 7.34 19.34
C LEU A 36 15.34 7.31 18.13
N LEU A 37 15.22 6.29 17.31
CA LEU A 37 16.08 6.12 16.13
C LEU A 37 15.76 7.17 15.04
N ASN A 38 14.50 7.60 14.93
CA ASN A 38 14.10 8.60 13.96
C ASN A 38 14.73 9.97 14.22
N GLU A 39 14.93 10.36 15.47
CA GLU A 39 15.61 11.62 15.81
C GLU A 39 17.06 11.63 15.30
N LYS A 40 17.78 10.54 15.53
CA LYS A 40 19.15 10.36 15.02
C LYS A 40 19.21 10.30 13.49
N TYR A 41 18.23 9.60 12.89
CA TYR A 41 18.11 9.49 11.44
C TYR A 41 17.84 10.86 10.78
N GLU A 42 16.94 11.68 11.33
CA GLU A 42 16.65 13.01 10.78
C GLU A 42 17.88 13.94 10.87
N LYS A 43 18.65 13.88 11.97
CA LYS A 43 19.94 14.58 12.07
C LYS A 43 20.89 14.12 10.96
N ARG A 44 21.05 12.81 10.78
CA ARG A 44 21.95 12.22 9.77
C ARG A 44 21.55 12.60 8.34
N ILE A 45 20.25 12.65 8.03
CA ILE A 45 19.74 13.11 6.73
C ILE A 45 20.11 14.57 6.44
N GLN A 46 20.03 15.43 7.45
CA GLN A 46 20.43 16.84 7.32
C GLN A 46 21.93 16.99 7.04
N GLU A 47 22.75 16.28 7.80
CA GLU A 47 24.22 16.26 7.61
C GLU A 47 24.64 15.79 6.22
N LEU A 48 23.91 14.81 5.66
CA LEU A 48 24.18 14.28 4.33
C LEU A 48 23.53 15.08 3.19
N GLY A 49 22.80 16.15 3.48
CA GLY A 49 22.09 16.94 2.47
C GLY A 49 20.95 16.18 1.77
N LEU A 50 20.33 15.18 2.44
CA LEU A 50 19.30 14.31 1.86
C LEU A 50 17.87 14.70 2.27
N SER A 51 17.69 15.89 2.87
CA SER A 51 16.40 16.31 3.43
C SER A 51 15.28 16.38 2.41
N ASP A 52 15.57 16.77 1.20
CA ASP A 52 14.65 16.88 0.06
C ASP A 52 14.59 15.62 -0.82
N VAL A 53 15.50 14.67 -0.61
CA VAL A 53 15.66 13.47 -1.44
C VAL A 53 14.75 12.34 -1.00
N VAL A 54 14.76 12.03 0.32
CA VAL A 54 13.98 10.93 0.89
C VAL A 54 12.63 11.44 1.37
N LEU A 55 11.58 11.05 0.68
CA LEU A 55 10.24 11.62 0.87
C LEU A 55 9.32 10.76 1.75
N ALA A 56 9.46 9.44 1.70
CA ALA A 56 8.56 8.51 2.38
C ALA A 56 8.85 8.39 3.88
N TYR A 57 7.79 8.24 4.67
CA TYR A 57 7.84 7.91 6.11
C TYR A 57 8.53 8.93 7.01
N ARG A 58 8.59 10.18 6.59
CA ARG A 58 9.19 11.31 7.32
C ARG A 58 8.17 12.41 7.58
N LYS A 59 8.40 13.18 8.63
CA LYS A 59 7.69 14.45 8.88
C LYS A 59 8.42 15.57 8.17
N LEU A 60 8.04 15.82 6.92
CA LEU A 60 8.61 16.91 6.14
C LEU A 60 8.00 18.26 6.56
N PRO A 61 8.77 19.36 6.48
CA PRO A 61 8.24 20.70 6.74
C PRO A 61 7.11 21.05 5.78
N SER A 62 6.15 21.84 6.26
CA SER A 62 5.06 22.30 5.40
C SER A 62 5.60 23.18 4.25
N VAL A 63 5.05 22.99 3.06
CA VAL A 63 5.38 23.76 1.86
C VAL A 63 4.30 24.81 1.57
N LEU A 64 4.71 25.94 1.04
CA LEU A 64 3.78 26.97 0.59
C LEU A 64 3.43 26.73 -0.88
N ILE A 65 2.16 26.48 -1.18
CA ILE A 65 1.67 26.27 -2.53
C ILE A 65 0.44 27.15 -2.72
N ASN A 66 0.45 28.00 -3.73
CA ASN A 66 -0.66 28.92 -4.02
C ASN A 66 -1.13 29.69 -2.77
N ASN A 67 -0.20 30.23 -1.99
CA ASN A 67 -0.40 30.97 -0.73
C ASN A 67 -1.03 30.12 0.41
N ALA A 68 -1.14 28.80 0.25
CA ALA A 68 -1.61 27.89 1.28
C ALA A 68 -0.46 27.07 1.88
N LYS A 69 -0.37 27.01 3.21
CA LYS A 69 0.60 26.16 3.92
C LYS A 69 0.06 24.73 3.95
N ILE A 70 0.72 23.84 3.21
CA ILE A 70 0.29 22.45 3.03
C ILE A 70 1.32 21.50 3.63
N SER A 71 0.86 20.54 4.43
CA SER A 71 1.71 19.43 4.87
C SER A 71 2.04 18.53 3.68
N PRO A 72 3.33 18.19 3.48
CA PRO A 72 3.76 17.35 2.37
C PRO A 72 3.01 16.02 2.33
N ASN A 73 2.65 15.61 1.14
CA ASN A 73 1.96 14.36 0.85
C ASN A 73 2.24 13.95 -0.60
N ASN A 74 1.73 12.80 -1.02
CA ASN A 74 1.97 12.28 -2.38
C ASN A 74 1.66 13.29 -3.50
N CYS A 75 0.68 14.19 -3.28
CA CYS A 75 0.33 15.21 -4.30
C CYS A 75 1.43 16.27 -4.41
N THR A 76 1.91 16.79 -3.27
CA THR A 76 2.93 17.84 -3.25
C THR A 76 4.26 17.33 -3.78
N MET A 77 4.61 16.09 -3.44
CA MET A 77 5.81 15.40 -3.92
C MET A 77 5.74 15.12 -5.43
N ALA A 78 4.57 14.67 -5.92
CA ALA A 78 4.39 14.49 -7.35
C ALA A 78 4.45 15.83 -8.12
N ARG A 79 3.87 16.91 -7.54
CA ARG A 79 3.94 18.23 -8.12
C ARG A 79 5.37 18.72 -8.28
N GLU A 80 6.22 18.56 -7.27
CA GLU A 80 7.62 18.94 -7.32
C GLU A 80 8.33 18.34 -8.54
N VAL A 81 8.15 17.04 -8.76
CA VAL A 81 8.70 16.31 -9.91
C VAL A 81 8.14 16.85 -11.24
N PHE A 82 6.82 17.08 -11.32
CA PHE A 82 6.19 17.57 -12.55
C PHE A 82 6.56 19.02 -12.88
N GLU A 83 6.67 19.88 -11.88
CA GLU A 83 7.14 21.27 -12.08
C GLU A 83 8.62 21.30 -12.50
N GLU A 84 9.43 20.38 -12.01
CA GLU A 84 10.83 20.28 -12.46
C GLU A 84 10.93 19.87 -13.94
N ILE A 85 10.10 18.96 -14.41
CA ILE A 85 10.03 18.60 -15.84
C ILE A 85 9.60 19.81 -16.67
N LYS A 86 8.59 20.56 -16.21
CA LYS A 86 8.13 21.78 -16.90
C LYS A 86 9.20 22.87 -16.94
N LYS A 87 9.96 23.10 -15.84
CA LYS A 87 11.08 24.05 -15.81
C LYS A 87 12.15 23.76 -16.85
N ARG A 88 12.30 22.49 -17.23
CA ARG A 88 13.20 22.04 -18.30
C ARG A 88 12.57 22.12 -19.68
N GLU A 89 11.41 22.76 -19.80
CA GLU A 89 10.66 22.90 -21.06
C GLU A 89 10.40 21.57 -21.74
N ASN A 90 10.19 20.52 -20.92
CA ASN A 90 10.08 19.11 -21.34
C ASN A 90 11.33 18.56 -22.07
N ASN A 91 12.49 19.23 -21.98
CA ASN A 91 13.74 18.75 -22.57
C ASN A 91 14.53 17.91 -21.57
N CYS A 92 13.98 16.75 -21.21
CA CYS A 92 14.56 15.85 -20.20
C CYS A 92 14.08 14.42 -20.33
N TYR A 93 14.85 13.51 -19.72
CA TYR A 93 14.38 12.17 -19.37
C TYR A 93 13.87 12.15 -17.93
N ALA A 94 12.76 11.45 -17.70
CA ALA A 94 12.32 11.03 -16.36
C ALA A 94 12.42 9.51 -16.27
N LEU A 95 13.26 9.05 -15.34
CA LEU A 95 13.56 7.65 -15.11
C LEU A 95 12.87 7.21 -13.81
N ALA A 96 11.87 6.37 -13.92
CA ALA A 96 11.17 5.79 -12.78
C ALA A 96 11.64 4.34 -12.58
N PHE A 97 12.07 4.00 -11.37
CA PHE A 97 12.50 2.65 -11.02
C PHE A 97 11.75 2.12 -9.81
N ASP A 98 11.50 0.81 -9.78
CA ASP A 98 10.88 0.08 -8.65
C ASP A 98 11.84 -1.02 -8.19
N ILE A 99 12.10 -1.10 -6.89
CA ILE A 99 12.94 -2.15 -6.32
C ILE A 99 12.09 -3.40 -6.10
N HIS A 100 12.52 -4.53 -6.64
CA HIS A 100 11.81 -5.79 -6.51
C HIS A 100 11.79 -6.29 -5.07
N SER A 101 10.59 -6.51 -4.50
CA SER A 101 10.41 -7.14 -3.17
C SER A 101 11.30 -6.53 -2.08
N PHE A 102 11.43 -5.22 -2.04
CA PHE A 102 12.39 -4.44 -1.27
C PHE A 102 12.55 -4.94 0.18
N TYR A 103 11.44 -5.01 0.95
CA TYR A 103 11.49 -5.45 2.35
C TYR A 103 11.93 -6.90 2.54
N ASP A 104 11.72 -7.75 1.53
CA ASP A 104 12.05 -9.17 1.60
C ASP A 104 13.55 -9.43 1.37
N TYR A 105 14.30 -8.44 0.83
CA TYR A 105 15.70 -8.57 0.45
C TYR A 105 16.65 -7.56 1.12
N ILE A 106 16.19 -6.83 2.15
CA ILE A 106 17.07 -5.97 2.94
C ILE A 106 18.14 -6.83 3.62
N ASP A 107 19.40 -6.61 3.26
CA ASP A 107 20.54 -7.32 3.83
C ASP A 107 20.76 -6.95 5.30
N HIS A 108 20.87 -7.97 6.17
CA HIS A 108 20.96 -7.74 7.61
C HIS A 108 22.30 -7.14 8.04
N GLN A 109 23.41 -7.50 7.39
CA GLN A 109 24.73 -6.96 7.74
C GLN A 109 24.82 -5.47 7.37
N ASN A 110 24.36 -5.11 6.18
CA ASN A 110 24.34 -3.74 5.74
C ASN A 110 23.34 -2.90 6.57
N LEU A 111 22.18 -3.45 6.93
CA LEU A 111 21.26 -2.79 7.85
C LEU A 111 21.89 -2.56 9.23
N TYR A 112 22.60 -3.55 9.77
CA TYR A 112 23.32 -3.41 11.04
C TYR A 112 24.35 -2.29 10.99
N LYS A 113 25.20 -2.28 9.94
CA LYS A 113 26.23 -1.25 9.74
C LYS A 113 25.64 0.16 9.69
N GLU A 114 24.57 0.35 8.93
CA GLU A 114 23.91 1.67 8.81
C GLU A 114 23.21 2.09 10.12
N TRP A 115 22.61 1.14 10.85
CA TRP A 115 22.02 1.42 12.16
C TRP A 115 23.06 1.87 13.18
N VAL A 116 24.23 1.22 13.23
CA VAL A 116 25.39 1.62 14.06
C VAL A 116 25.82 3.03 13.70
N LYS A 117 25.96 3.36 12.41
CA LYS A 117 26.34 4.69 11.93
C LYS A 117 25.33 5.77 12.32
N VAL A 118 24.04 5.49 12.21
CA VAL A 118 22.98 6.44 12.58
C VAL A 118 22.98 6.72 14.09
N LEU A 119 23.31 5.73 14.91
CA LEU A 119 23.46 5.92 16.36
C LEU A 119 24.80 6.56 16.76
N GLU A 120 25.75 6.68 15.84
CA GLU A 120 27.11 7.20 16.09
C GLU A 120 27.85 6.38 17.18
N VAL A 121 27.73 5.04 17.13
CA VAL A 121 28.32 4.10 18.09
C VAL A 121 29.21 3.08 17.40
N GLY A 122 30.14 2.43 18.14
CA GLY A 122 30.99 1.37 17.59
C GLY A 122 30.26 0.04 17.37
N LYS A 123 29.24 -0.24 18.20
CA LYS A 123 28.36 -1.44 18.10
C LYS A 123 26.99 -1.09 18.64
N LEU A 124 25.95 -1.84 18.22
CA LEU A 124 24.60 -1.62 18.77
C LEU A 124 24.58 -1.84 20.28
N PRO A 125 23.99 -0.93 21.05
CA PRO A 125 23.64 -1.15 22.46
C PRO A 125 22.80 -2.43 22.61
N SER A 126 22.86 -3.05 23.79
CA SER A 126 22.21 -4.37 24.01
C SER A 126 20.71 -4.39 23.72
N ASP A 127 20.02 -3.33 24.07
CA ASP A 127 18.60 -3.13 23.82
C ASP A 127 18.30 -2.97 22.31
N HIS A 128 19.02 -2.09 21.61
CA HIS A 128 18.93 -1.97 20.15
C HIS A 128 19.30 -3.27 19.43
N LEU A 129 20.31 -4.00 19.91
CA LEU A 129 20.68 -5.30 19.37
C LEU A 129 19.56 -6.34 19.52
N ASN A 130 18.83 -6.33 20.62
CA ASN A 130 17.68 -7.21 20.84
C ASN A 130 16.54 -6.85 19.88
N ILE A 131 16.28 -5.57 19.64
CA ILE A 131 15.30 -5.13 18.63
C ILE A 131 15.74 -5.54 17.23
N PHE A 132 17.01 -5.33 16.87
CA PHE A 132 17.56 -5.78 15.59
C PHE A 132 17.36 -7.29 15.38
N ARG A 133 17.70 -8.09 16.38
CA ARG A 133 17.53 -9.55 16.35
C ARG A 133 16.06 -9.96 16.20
N SER A 134 15.14 -9.29 16.90
CA SER A 134 13.71 -9.59 16.80
C SER A 134 13.11 -9.27 15.43
N LEU A 135 13.67 -8.31 14.70
CA LEU A 135 13.23 -7.93 13.36
C LEU A 135 13.92 -8.72 12.24
N THR A 136 15.12 -9.24 12.48
CA THR A 136 15.90 -10.01 11.49
C THR A 136 15.73 -11.51 11.65
N LYS A 137 15.42 -11.99 12.87
CA LYS A 137 15.17 -13.40 13.19
C LYS A 137 13.72 -13.62 13.64
N TYR A 138 12.77 -12.96 12.97
CA TYR A 138 11.37 -13.06 13.34
C TYR A 138 10.75 -14.36 12.85
N CYS A 139 9.80 -14.87 13.64
CA CYS A 139 8.93 -15.96 13.26
C CYS A 139 7.54 -15.42 12.93
N TYR A 140 6.85 -16.02 11.99
CA TYR A 140 5.47 -15.67 11.69
C TYR A 140 4.59 -16.92 11.57
N ILE A 141 3.31 -16.73 11.82
CA ILE A 141 2.29 -17.75 11.72
C ILE A 141 1.24 -17.27 10.73
N ASP A 142 0.84 -18.15 9.81
CA ASP A 142 -0.26 -17.81 8.90
C ASP A 142 -1.55 -17.68 9.69
N LEU A 143 -2.23 -16.56 9.48
CA LEU A 143 -3.51 -16.27 10.12
C LEU A 143 -4.58 -17.35 9.82
N LYS A 144 -4.48 -18.07 8.70
CA LYS A 144 -5.36 -19.19 8.35
C LYS A 144 -5.18 -20.38 9.30
N GLU A 145 -3.95 -20.65 9.72
CA GLU A 145 -3.64 -21.74 10.66
C GLU A 145 -4.17 -21.42 12.04
N VAL A 146 -4.03 -20.16 12.49
CA VAL A 146 -4.67 -19.69 13.73
C VAL A 146 -6.19 -19.88 13.66
N CYS A 147 -6.80 -19.61 12.50
CA CYS A 147 -8.22 -19.78 12.28
C CYS A 147 -8.65 -21.24 12.36
N TYR A 148 -7.86 -22.12 11.78
CA TYR A 148 -8.09 -23.55 11.83
C TYR A 148 -8.06 -24.07 13.28
N TYR A 149 -7.02 -23.74 14.02
CA TYR A 149 -6.88 -24.12 15.43
C TYR A 149 -8.05 -23.65 16.30
N VAL A 150 -8.42 -22.38 16.19
CA VAL A 150 -9.51 -21.77 16.98
C VAL A 150 -10.88 -22.40 16.67
N ASN A 151 -11.06 -22.99 15.49
CA ASN A 151 -12.32 -23.61 15.06
C ASN A 151 -12.28 -25.15 15.06
N LYS A 152 -11.17 -25.78 15.51
CA LYS A 152 -10.97 -27.23 15.54
C LYS A 152 -12.08 -27.95 16.31
N ASP A 153 -12.60 -27.34 17.39
CA ASP A 153 -13.67 -27.91 18.24
C ASP A 153 -15.08 -27.78 17.64
N LYS A 154 -15.22 -27.12 16.48
CA LYS A 154 -16.50 -26.98 15.78
C LYS A 154 -16.64 -28.06 14.73
N LYS A 155 -17.68 -28.87 14.80
CA LYS A 155 -17.99 -30.09 14.03
C LYS A 155 -17.84 -30.03 12.49
N LYS A 156 -17.40 -28.96 11.86
CA LYS A 156 -17.02 -28.86 10.41
C LYS A 156 -15.99 -27.77 10.22
N PRO A 157 -14.68 -28.01 10.36
CA PRO A 157 -13.68 -27.07 9.87
C PRO A 157 -13.74 -27.02 8.34
N CYS A 158 -13.81 -25.85 7.77
CA CYS A 158 -13.70 -25.69 6.32
C CYS A 158 -12.24 -25.89 5.90
N ILE A 159 -11.95 -27.05 5.33
CA ILE A 159 -10.59 -27.49 4.93
C ILE A 159 -10.12 -26.75 3.66
N GLN A 160 -11.01 -26.10 2.92
CA GLN A 160 -10.63 -25.37 1.72
C GLN A 160 -9.95 -24.04 2.07
N ALA A 161 -8.65 -23.96 1.78
CA ALA A 161 -7.80 -22.78 1.98
C ALA A 161 -8.37 -21.49 1.35
N ASP A 162 -9.24 -21.57 0.34
CA ASP A 162 -9.78 -20.46 -0.43
C ASP A 162 -11.29 -20.22 -0.24
N CYS A 163 -11.91 -20.79 0.79
CA CYS A 163 -13.33 -20.56 1.06
C CYS A 163 -13.60 -19.09 1.41
N ALA A 164 -14.09 -18.31 0.43
CA ALA A 164 -14.43 -16.89 0.60
C ALA A 164 -15.47 -16.61 1.70
N LYS A 165 -16.36 -17.57 2.01
CA LYS A 165 -17.35 -17.47 3.11
C LYS A 165 -16.69 -17.62 4.48
N CYS A 166 -15.75 -18.55 4.63
CA CYS A 166 -15.03 -18.79 5.88
C CYS A 166 -14.02 -17.69 6.17
N ASN A 167 -13.24 -17.27 5.19
CA ASN A 167 -12.27 -16.19 5.32
C ASN A 167 -12.90 -14.90 5.86
N LYS A 168 -14.07 -14.48 5.34
CA LYS A 168 -14.74 -13.25 5.77
C LYS A 168 -15.24 -13.25 7.22
N LYS A 169 -15.73 -14.39 7.72
CA LYS A 169 -16.25 -14.52 9.11
C LYS A 169 -15.12 -14.68 10.12
N ILE A 170 -14.04 -15.32 9.71
CA ILE A 170 -12.90 -15.67 10.56
C ILE A 170 -12.03 -14.44 10.80
N TYR A 171 -11.64 -13.68 9.76
CA TYR A 171 -10.86 -12.46 9.90
C TYR A 171 -11.48 -11.41 10.84
N LYS A 172 -12.80 -11.36 10.95
CA LYS A 172 -13.50 -10.47 11.90
C LYS A 172 -13.46 -10.94 13.36
N LYS A 173 -13.25 -12.23 13.60
CA LYS A 173 -13.28 -12.83 14.95
C LYS A 173 -11.90 -13.00 15.58
N ILE A 174 -10.84 -13.12 14.75
CA ILE A 174 -9.48 -13.40 15.20
C ILE A 174 -8.96 -12.33 16.16
N PRO A 175 -9.03 -11.01 15.86
CA PRO A 175 -8.57 -10.01 16.81
C PRO A 175 -9.19 -10.19 18.19
N LYS A 176 -10.50 -10.42 18.25
CA LYS A 176 -11.23 -10.60 19.52
C LYS A 176 -10.81 -11.85 20.28
N ILE A 177 -10.39 -12.90 19.60
CA ILE A 177 -9.98 -14.18 20.20
C ILE A 177 -8.54 -14.09 20.69
N LEU A 178 -7.63 -13.53 19.89
CA LEU A 178 -6.22 -13.37 20.26
C LEU A 178 -6.04 -12.37 21.41
N PHE A 179 -6.86 -11.31 21.45
CA PHE A 179 -6.75 -10.27 22.47
C PHE A 179 -7.45 -10.59 23.79
N LYS A 180 -8.43 -11.49 23.80
CA LYS A 180 -9.17 -11.82 25.03
C LYS A 180 -8.53 -12.91 25.88
N ASN A 181 -7.50 -13.61 25.40
CA ASN A 181 -7.02 -14.77 26.13
C ASN A 181 -5.55 -15.11 25.86
N ALA A 182 -4.64 -14.49 26.63
CA ALA A 182 -3.20 -14.77 26.59
C ALA A 182 -2.86 -16.25 26.78
N GLU A 183 -3.66 -16.96 27.59
CA GLU A 183 -3.50 -18.39 27.82
C GLU A 183 -3.84 -19.23 26.57
N LYS A 184 -4.90 -18.87 25.83
CA LYS A 184 -5.20 -19.53 24.55
C LYS A 184 -4.13 -19.29 23.49
N PHE A 185 -3.48 -18.13 23.51
CA PHE A 185 -2.37 -17.87 22.61
C PHE A 185 -1.13 -18.67 22.99
N ARG A 186 -0.85 -18.85 24.29
CA ARG A 186 0.23 -19.71 24.77
C ARG A 186 -0.01 -21.17 24.37
N ARG A 187 -1.22 -21.70 24.59
CA ARG A 187 -1.63 -23.05 24.17
C ARG A 187 -1.56 -23.23 22.65
N PHE A 188 -1.90 -22.19 21.89
CA PHE A 188 -1.73 -22.19 20.42
C PHE A 188 -0.25 -22.29 20.03
N LYS A 189 0.63 -21.57 20.70
CA LYS A 189 2.08 -21.63 20.46
C LYS A 189 2.64 -23.01 20.73
N ASP A 190 2.20 -23.65 21.81
CA ASP A 190 2.64 -25.00 22.17
C ASP A 190 2.09 -26.03 21.18
N TRP A 191 0.82 -25.97 20.84
CA TRP A 191 0.22 -26.79 19.78
C TRP A 191 0.93 -26.61 18.42
N TYR A 192 1.26 -25.38 18.06
CA TYR A 192 1.93 -25.10 16.80
C TYR A 192 3.32 -25.70 16.74
N LYS A 193 4.07 -25.70 17.84
CA LYS A 193 5.36 -26.37 17.95
C LYS A 193 5.21 -27.89 17.78
N ASP A 194 4.18 -28.49 18.37
CA ASP A 194 3.93 -29.92 18.28
C ASP A 194 3.43 -30.32 16.89
N PHE A 195 2.58 -29.52 16.29
CA PHE A 195 2.08 -29.70 14.92
C PHE A 195 3.21 -29.70 13.87
N TYR A 196 4.23 -28.84 14.04
CA TYR A 196 5.38 -28.79 13.13
C TYR A 196 6.45 -29.84 13.40
N LYS A 197 6.40 -30.54 14.52
CA LYS A 197 7.25 -31.72 14.76
C LYS A 197 6.75 -32.91 13.96
N ASP A 198 5.49 -32.91 13.54
CA ASP A 198 4.91 -33.99 12.74
C ASP A 198 5.40 -33.93 11.29
N THR A 199 5.92 -35.08 10.80
CA THR A 199 6.61 -35.20 9.51
C THR A 199 5.72 -35.00 8.29
N GLU A 200 4.42 -35.23 8.38
CA GLU A 200 3.47 -35.03 7.28
C GLU A 200 3.24 -33.55 6.96
N HIS A 201 3.25 -32.69 7.95
CA HIS A 201 3.03 -31.24 7.78
C HIS A 201 4.27 -30.48 7.36
N LYS A 202 5.48 -31.04 7.51
CA LYS A 202 6.75 -30.49 6.97
C LYS A 202 6.74 -30.30 5.46
N LYS A 203 5.91 -31.02 4.73
CA LYS A 203 5.78 -30.91 3.26
C LYS A 203 5.14 -29.61 2.79
N PHE A 204 4.29 -28.98 3.61
CA PHE A 204 3.57 -27.76 3.24
C PHE A 204 4.37 -26.47 3.45
N HIS A 205 5.41 -26.50 4.29
CA HIS A 205 6.17 -25.30 4.69
C HIS A 205 7.68 -25.48 4.60
N LYS A 206 8.17 -26.17 3.57
CA LYS A 206 9.60 -26.50 3.37
C LYS A 206 10.56 -25.28 3.37
N ASN A 207 10.04 -24.04 3.19
CA ASN A 207 10.83 -22.82 3.14
C ASN A 207 10.40 -21.72 4.13
N GLU A 208 9.39 -21.96 4.95
CA GLU A 208 8.80 -20.94 5.81
C GLU A 208 8.67 -21.43 7.26
N GLY A 209 9.67 -22.18 7.70
CA GLY A 209 9.72 -22.70 9.07
C GLY A 209 9.70 -21.59 10.11
N PHE A 210 9.36 -21.96 11.34
CA PHE A 210 9.31 -21.12 12.53
C PHE A 210 10.56 -20.28 12.78
N TYR A 211 11.62 -20.52 12.02
CA TYR A 211 12.89 -19.82 12.06
C TYR A 211 13.32 -19.45 10.63
N ALA A 212 13.01 -18.25 10.20
CA ALA A 212 13.61 -17.70 9.00
C ALA A 212 15.06 -17.32 9.30
N SER A 213 15.98 -18.22 9.02
CA SER A 213 17.44 -17.98 9.13
C SER A 213 18.02 -17.42 7.83
N LYS A 214 17.27 -16.60 7.10
CA LYS A 214 17.80 -15.92 5.93
C LYS A 214 18.62 -14.71 6.39
N PRO A 215 19.78 -14.42 5.77
CA PRO A 215 20.60 -13.26 6.12
C PRO A 215 20.01 -11.93 5.62
N TYR A 216 18.77 -11.93 5.15
CA TYR A 216 18.06 -10.80 4.57
C TYR A 216 16.56 -10.84 4.86
N GLY A 217 15.93 -9.68 4.73
CA GLY A 217 14.49 -9.46 4.88
C GLY A 217 14.07 -9.00 6.27
N ILE A 218 13.16 -8.04 6.31
CA ILE A 218 12.52 -7.53 7.53
C ILE A 218 10.99 -7.58 7.41
N PRO A 219 10.23 -7.68 8.53
CA PRO A 219 8.79 -7.85 8.48
C PRO A 219 8.07 -6.61 7.96
N GLN A 220 7.36 -6.70 6.85
CA GLN A 220 6.50 -5.62 6.37
C GLN A 220 5.28 -5.48 7.30
N GLY A 221 5.09 -4.29 7.90
CA GLY A 221 3.97 -3.97 8.81
C GLY A 221 4.40 -3.68 10.25
N SER A 222 5.68 -3.84 10.61
CA SER A 222 6.23 -3.35 11.87
C SER A 222 6.35 -1.81 11.85
N ALA A 223 6.19 -1.18 13.01
CA ALA A 223 6.38 0.26 13.18
C ALA A 223 7.80 0.74 12.79
N MET A 224 8.81 -0.12 12.95
CA MET A 224 10.21 0.21 12.61
C MET A 224 10.56 -0.01 11.14
N SER A 225 9.87 -0.89 10.42
CA SER A 225 10.32 -1.34 9.09
C SER A 225 10.44 -0.20 8.08
N ALA A 226 9.54 0.78 8.15
CA ALA A 226 9.57 1.96 7.29
C ALA A 226 10.83 2.82 7.54
N LEU A 227 11.16 3.09 8.80
CA LEU A 227 12.37 3.83 9.18
C LEU A 227 13.62 3.04 8.82
N LEU A 228 13.66 1.74 9.14
CA LEU A 228 14.81 0.88 8.83
C LEU A 228 15.07 0.77 7.33
N SER A 229 14.02 0.77 6.51
CA SER A 229 14.19 0.79 5.06
C SER A 229 14.85 2.08 4.56
N ASN A 230 14.55 3.21 5.19
CA ASN A 230 15.20 4.48 4.89
C ASN A 230 16.66 4.51 5.39
N ILE A 231 16.94 4.05 6.61
CA ILE A 231 18.30 3.95 7.15
C ILE A 231 19.17 3.05 6.27
N TYR A 232 18.64 1.91 5.84
CA TYR A 232 19.33 0.97 4.97
C TYR A 232 19.76 1.59 3.64
N MET A 233 18.95 2.50 3.09
CA MET A 233 19.19 3.14 1.81
C MET A 233 20.06 4.41 1.86
N LEU A 234 20.47 4.88 3.04
CA LEU A 234 21.25 6.11 3.18
C LEU A 234 22.47 6.21 2.23
N PRO A 235 23.34 5.18 2.13
CA PRO A 235 24.48 5.27 1.22
C PRO A 235 24.08 5.30 -0.26
N PHE A 236 23.02 4.61 -0.62
CA PHE A 236 22.48 4.65 -1.97
C PHE A 236 21.91 6.05 -2.28
N ASP A 237 21.12 6.63 -1.36
CA ASP A 237 20.55 7.95 -1.53
C ASP A 237 21.64 9.03 -1.69
N PHE A 238 22.70 8.91 -0.90
CA PHE A 238 23.85 9.83 -0.97
C PHE A 238 24.57 9.73 -2.32
N ALA A 239 24.84 8.51 -2.80
CA ALA A 239 25.48 8.28 -4.09
C ALA A 239 24.61 8.79 -5.25
N MET A 240 23.31 8.53 -5.20
CA MET A 240 22.38 8.98 -6.23
C MET A 240 22.17 10.49 -6.23
N LYS A 241 22.17 11.12 -5.06
CA LYS A 241 22.13 12.59 -4.95
C LYS A 241 23.34 13.23 -5.58
N ASN A 242 24.55 12.74 -5.25
CA ASN A 242 25.79 13.24 -5.83
C ASN A 242 25.83 13.03 -7.35
N LEU A 243 25.36 11.88 -7.84
CA LEU A 243 25.23 11.66 -9.29
C LEU A 243 24.27 12.66 -9.92
N ALA A 244 23.12 12.93 -9.29
CA ALA A 244 22.16 13.90 -9.79
C ALA A 244 22.76 15.29 -9.86
N ASP A 245 23.49 15.73 -8.84
CA ASP A 245 24.16 17.02 -8.81
C ASP A 245 25.22 17.15 -9.93
N THR A 246 25.98 16.07 -10.16
CA THR A 246 27.03 16.04 -11.20
C THR A 246 26.45 16.17 -12.61
N VAL A 247 25.30 15.55 -12.89
CA VAL A 247 24.68 15.55 -14.23
C VAL A 247 23.63 16.66 -14.41
N GLY A 248 23.51 17.58 -13.46
CA GLY A 248 22.47 18.62 -13.50
C GLY A 248 21.05 18.06 -13.45
N GLY A 249 20.87 16.92 -12.77
CA GLY A 249 19.59 16.24 -12.59
C GLY A 249 18.98 16.47 -11.22
N ILE A 250 17.86 15.81 -10.96
CA ILE A 250 17.30 15.65 -9.61
C ILE A 250 17.00 14.18 -9.31
N TYR A 251 17.17 13.82 -8.07
CA TYR A 251 16.87 12.48 -7.54
C TYR A 251 15.90 12.59 -6.39
N ARG A 252 14.86 11.72 -6.40
CA ARG A 252 13.87 11.60 -5.33
C ARG A 252 13.53 10.14 -5.09
N ARG A 253 13.37 9.74 -3.82
CA ARG A 253 12.95 8.38 -3.45
C ARG A 253 11.74 8.39 -2.53
N TYR A 254 10.77 7.57 -2.88
CA TYR A 254 9.60 7.29 -2.06
C TYR A 254 9.52 5.79 -1.76
N CYS A 255 10.14 5.34 -0.66
CA CYS A 255 10.29 3.94 -0.29
C CYS A 255 11.06 3.13 -1.35
N ASP A 256 10.36 2.25 -2.08
CA ASP A 256 10.85 1.44 -3.20
C ASP A 256 10.73 2.14 -4.56
N ASP A 257 9.97 3.25 -4.65
CA ASP A 257 9.84 4.04 -5.87
C ASP A 257 10.98 5.08 -5.95
N ILE A 258 11.77 4.99 -7.02
CA ILE A 258 12.88 5.90 -7.33
C ILE A 258 12.50 6.74 -8.54
N MET A 259 12.72 8.06 -8.45
CA MET A 259 12.55 9.01 -9.54
C MET A 259 13.84 9.77 -9.79
N PHE A 260 14.30 9.76 -11.03
CA PHE A 260 15.44 10.54 -11.47
C PHE A 260 15.07 11.36 -12.71
N ILE A 261 15.30 12.66 -12.68
CA ILE A 261 15.12 13.54 -13.86
C ILE A 261 16.50 14.01 -14.27
N CYS A 262 16.84 13.90 -15.54
CA CYS A 262 18.12 14.34 -16.09
C CYS A 262 17.92 15.07 -17.41
N PRO A 263 18.91 15.86 -17.88
CA PRO A 263 18.91 16.43 -19.22
C PRO A 263 18.64 15.38 -20.30
N HIS A 264 18.13 15.79 -21.44
CA HIS A 264 17.91 14.93 -22.60
C HIS A 264 19.24 14.59 -23.28
N ASP A 265 19.99 13.66 -22.68
CA ASP A 265 21.28 13.15 -23.15
C ASP A 265 21.30 11.62 -22.94
N GLU A 266 21.48 10.86 -24.04
CA GLU A 266 21.51 9.40 -24.00
C GLU A 266 22.64 8.86 -23.15
N LYS A 267 23.84 9.48 -23.18
CA LYS A 267 25.01 9.04 -22.40
C LYS A 267 24.76 9.21 -20.90
N ILE A 268 24.20 10.36 -20.51
CA ILE A 268 23.81 10.63 -19.12
C ILE A 268 22.76 9.61 -18.67
N LYS A 269 21.75 9.34 -19.48
CA LYS A 269 20.70 8.33 -19.18
C LYS A 269 21.33 6.94 -18.95
N GLU A 270 22.23 6.49 -19.82
CA GLU A 270 22.90 5.19 -19.69
C GLU A 270 23.76 5.12 -18.44
N ILE A 271 24.51 6.16 -18.12
CA ILE A 271 25.29 6.26 -16.89
C ILE A 271 24.38 6.09 -15.67
N ILE A 272 23.26 6.81 -15.62
CA ILE A 272 22.32 6.74 -14.50
C ILE A 272 21.75 5.32 -14.36
N VAL A 273 21.30 4.72 -15.46
CA VAL A 273 20.73 3.35 -15.45
C VAL A 273 21.75 2.31 -14.97
N THR A 274 23.02 2.47 -15.36
CA THR A 274 24.10 1.58 -14.93
C THR A 274 24.40 1.80 -13.45
N LYS A 275 24.61 3.05 -13.01
CA LYS A 275 24.96 3.38 -11.62
C LYS A 275 23.87 3.00 -10.62
N ILE A 276 22.59 3.15 -10.95
CA ILE A 276 21.49 2.69 -10.11
C ILE A 276 21.60 1.18 -9.87
N LYS A 277 21.88 0.38 -10.88
CA LYS A 277 22.01 -1.08 -10.74
C LYS A 277 23.22 -1.44 -9.88
N GLU A 278 24.35 -0.80 -10.09
CA GLU A 278 25.58 -0.99 -9.31
C GLU A 278 25.34 -0.67 -7.83
N TYR A 279 24.83 0.52 -7.53
CA TYR A 279 24.60 0.96 -6.14
C TYR A 279 23.52 0.15 -5.41
N ILE A 280 22.48 -0.33 -6.10
CA ILE A 280 21.50 -1.25 -5.50
C ILE A 280 22.15 -2.59 -5.18
N TYR A 281 22.99 -3.13 -6.07
CA TYR A 281 23.71 -4.37 -5.84
C TYR A 281 24.65 -4.27 -4.62
N GLU A 282 25.33 -3.14 -4.43
CA GLU A 282 26.15 -2.87 -3.24
C GLU A 282 25.35 -2.87 -1.93
N ARG A 283 24.04 -2.56 -1.98
CA ARG A 283 23.17 -2.66 -0.81
C ARG A 283 22.81 -4.10 -0.45
N GLY A 284 22.83 -5.01 -1.42
CA GLY A 284 22.58 -6.42 -1.20
C GLY A 284 22.47 -7.17 -2.51
N GLU A 285 23.16 -8.27 -2.67
CA GLU A 285 23.21 -9.07 -3.90
C GLU A 285 21.82 -9.55 -4.37
N ASN A 286 20.87 -9.67 -3.44
CA ASN A 286 19.50 -10.09 -3.72
C ASN A 286 18.57 -8.93 -4.08
N LEU A 287 18.99 -7.68 -3.88
CA LEU A 287 18.23 -6.50 -4.29
C LEU A 287 18.38 -6.29 -5.79
N LYS A 288 17.25 -6.13 -6.46
CA LYS A 288 17.20 -5.92 -7.91
C LYS A 288 16.21 -4.82 -8.27
N ILE A 289 16.60 -4.00 -9.22
CA ILE A 289 15.70 -3.07 -9.90
C ILE A 289 14.92 -3.85 -10.96
N HIS A 290 13.62 -3.59 -11.09
CA HIS A 290 12.89 -4.05 -12.26
C HIS A 290 13.54 -3.47 -13.53
N PRO A 291 13.80 -4.31 -14.58
CA PRO A 291 14.42 -3.81 -15.80
C PRO A 291 13.57 -2.72 -16.45
N ILE A 292 14.21 -1.73 -17.08
CA ILE A 292 13.53 -0.82 -17.99
C ILE A 292 13.33 -1.60 -19.29
N ASP A 293 12.20 -2.27 -19.41
CA ASP A 293 11.85 -3.01 -20.62
C ASP A 293 10.78 -2.24 -21.39
N LYS A 294 11.13 -1.81 -22.59
CA LYS A 294 10.19 -1.10 -23.50
C LYS A 294 9.03 -1.99 -23.93
N TRP A 295 9.20 -3.31 -23.86
CA TRP A 295 8.23 -4.32 -24.34
C TRP A 295 7.42 -4.95 -23.21
N ASP A 296 7.89 -4.89 -21.96
CA ASP A 296 7.14 -5.41 -20.83
C ASP A 296 6.15 -4.35 -20.30
N LYS A 297 4.91 -4.47 -20.73
CA LYS A 297 3.78 -3.68 -20.21
C LYS A 297 3.62 -3.78 -18.68
N TYR A 298 4.24 -4.76 -18.06
CA TYR A 298 4.19 -5.02 -16.62
C TYR A 298 5.46 -4.59 -15.90
N SER A 299 6.48 -4.16 -16.61
CA SER A 299 7.67 -3.57 -15.98
C SER A 299 7.25 -2.33 -15.21
N LYS A 300 7.73 -2.23 -13.98
CA LYS A 300 7.46 -1.10 -13.10
C LYS A 300 8.53 -0.01 -13.22
N SER A 301 9.67 -0.34 -13.82
CA SER A 301 10.69 0.64 -14.15
C SER A 301 10.48 1.11 -15.59
N GLN A 302 10.45 2.43 -15.79
CA GLN A 302 10.15 3.04 -17.08
C GLN A 302 11.04 4.26 -17.31
N CYS A 303 11.39 4.50 -18.57
CA CYS A 303 12.04 5.72 -19.05
C CYS A 303 11.04 6.53 -19.86
N TYR A 304 10.85 7.78 -19.49
CA TYR A 304 9.99 8.74 -20.16
C TYR A 304 10.83 9.81 -20.83
N ASP A 305 10.73 9.88 -22.15
CA ASP A 305 11.34 10.91 -22.96
C ASP A 305 10.33 12.04 -23.17
N PHE A 306 10.54 13.15 -22.49
CA PHE A 306 9.62 14.29 -22.54
C PHE A 306 9.75 15.14 -23.80
N THR A 307 10.77 14.93 -24.63
CA THR A 307 10.86 15.59 -25.95
C THR A 307 9.88 14.98 -26.95
N ASP A 308 9.51 13.70 -26.78
CA ASP A 308 8.49 13.02 -27.59
C ASP A 308 7.09 13.18 -26.98
N ILE A 309 6.50 14.35 -27.17
CA ILE A 309 5.18 14.72 -26.63
C ILE A 309 4.08 13.72 -27.07
N THR A 310 4.17 13.20 -28.30
CA THR A 310 3.17 12.24 -28.82
C THR A 310 3.18 10.95 -28.00
N LYS A 311 4.36 10.43 -27.74
CA LYS A 311 4.54 9.22 -26.96
C LYS A 311 4.18 9.43 -25.48
N ILE A 312 4.56 10.56 -24.89
CA ILE A 312 4.20 10.90 -23.51
C ILE A 312 2.68 11.04 -23.33
N LYS A 313 1.94 11.59 -24.31
CA LYS A 313 0.47 11.65 -24.26
C LYS A 313 -0.18 10.25 -24.30
N GLN A 314 0.43 9.30 -25.01
CA GLN A 314 -0.04 7.91 -25.06
C GLN A 314 0.35 7.11 -23.80
N GLN A 315 1.55 7.33 -23.27
CA GLN A 315 2.10 6.67 -22.08
C GLN A 315 2.62 7.72 -21.09
N PRO A 316 1.73 8.40 -20.35
CA PRO A 316 2.11 9.46 -19.43
C PRO A 316 2.91 8.94 -18.24
N LEU A 317 3.81 9.78 -17.71
CA LEU A 317 4.56 9.49 -16.50
C LEU A 317 3.62 9.16 -15.35
N GLN A 318 3.79 7.97 -14.77
CA GLN A 318 3.08 7.56 -13.57
C GLN A 318 3.96 7.74 -12.33
N TYR A 319 3.56 8.65 -11.43
CA TYR A 319 4.28 8.87 -10.18
C TYR A 319 3.32 9.13 -9.01
N LEU A 320 3.53 8.49 -7.86
CA LEU A 320 2.79 8.62 -6.59
C LEU A 320 1.25 8.68 -6.70
N GLY A 321 0.70 8.00 -7.68
CA GLY A 321 -0.76 7.91 -7.86
C GLY A 321 -1.35 8.89 -8.87
N PHE A 322 -0.51 9.62 -9.60
CA PHE A 322 -0.86 10.53 -10.66
C PHE A 322 -0.27 10.12 -12.00
N TYR A 323 -0.87 10.62 -13.07
CA TYR A 323 -0.32 10.63 -14.42
C TYR A 323 -0.01 12.05 -14.84
N PHE A 324 1.13 12.23 -15.50
CA PHE A 324 1.57 13.51 -16.08
C PHE A 324 2.01 13.30 -17.51
N ASP A 325 1.48 14.11 -18.44
CA ASP A 325 1.71 14.03 -19.88
C ASP A 325 2.55 15.20 -20.44
N GLY A 326 3.31 15.88 -19.58
CA GLY A 326 4.07 17.10 -19.92
C GLY A 326 3.26 18.39 -19.71
N GLU A 327 1.94 18.32 -19.72
CA GLU A 327 1.05 19.47 -19.59
C GLU A 327 0.01 19.24 -18.46
N LYS A 328 -0.72 18.13 -18.52
CA LYS A 328 -1.88 17.85 -17.67
C LYS A 328 -1.59 16.79 -16.62
N VAL A 329 -2.12 17.00 -15.43
CA VAL A 329 -2.06 16.03 -14.33
C VAL A 329 -3.42 15.36 -14.17
N ARG A 330 -3.43 14.03 -14.04
CA ARG A 330 -4.62 13.21 -13.83
C ARG A 330 -4.42 12.25 -12.66
N ILE A 331 -5.49 11.96 -11.93
CA ILE A 331 -5.47 10.87 -10.93
C ILE A 331 -5.41 9.54 -11.67
N ARG A 332 -4.59 8.63 -11.17
CA ARG A 332 -4.45 7.27 -11.72
C ARG A 332 -5.80 6.55 -11.80
N GLU A 333 -6.14 6.02 -12.97
CA GLU A 333 -7.42 5.33 -13.23
C GLU A 333 -7.67 4.16 -12.28
N GLY A 334 -6.63 3.41 -11.92
CA GLY A 334 -6.73 2.33 -10.93
C GLY A 334 -7.19 2.81 -9.55
N SER A 335 -6.92 4.05 -9.15
CA SER A 335 -7.38 4.65 -7.89
C SER A 335 -8.86 5.03 -7.98
N LEU A 336 -9.29 5.63 -9.09
CA LEU A 336 -10.70 5.92 -9.38
C LEU A 336 -11.53 4.63 -9.45
N ALA A 337 -11.07 3.63 -10.17
CA ALA A 337 -11.75 2.35 -10.29
C ALA A 337 -11.87 1.63 -8.94
N ARG A 338 -10.86 1.75 -8.07
CA ARG A 338 -10.89 1.22 -6.70
C ARG A 338 -11.93 1.94 -5.85
N TYR A 339 -11.99 3.26 -5.95
CA TYR A 339 -13.00 4.08 -5.27
C TYR A 339 -14.42 3.68 -5.72
N LEU A 340 -14.70 3.63 -7.02
CA LEU A 340 -16.00 3.25 -7.57
C LEU A 340 -16.42 1.83 -7.16
N ARG A 341 -15.48 0.88 -7.14
CA ARG A 341 -15.74 -0.49 -6.65
C ARG A 341 -16.05 -0.52 -5.15
N LYS A 342 -15.35 0.28 -4.34
CA LYS A 342 -15.59 0.37 -2.90
C LYS A 342 -16.97 0.96 -2.60
N SER A 343 -17.36 2.06 -3.27
CA SER A 343 -18.69 2.67 -3.10
C SER A 343 -19.82 1.71 -3.48
N LYS A 344 -19.71 1.04 -4.64
CA LYS A 344 -20.68 0.01 -5.06
C LYS A 344 -20.79 -1.14 -4.04
N ARG A 345 -19.66 -1.65 -3.53
CA ARG A 345 -19.65 -2.72 -2.51
C ARG A 345 -20.28 -2.28 -1.21
N ALA A 346 -20.07 -1.02 -0.79
CA ALA A 346 -20.68 -0.47 0.42
C ALA A 346 -22.20 -0.42 0.31
N VAL A 347 -22.74 0.10 -0.80
CA VAL A 347 -24.19 0.11 -1.07
C VAL A 347 -24.77 -1.30 -1.07
N ILE A 348 -24.14 -2.25 -1.75
CA ILE A 348 -24.59 -3.65 -1.78
C ILE A 348 -24.59 -4.28 -0.38
N ALA A 349 -23.56 -4.04 0.42
CA ALA A 349 -23.49 -4.56 1.78
C ALA A 349 -24.57 -3.97 2.70
N MET A 350 -24.83 -2.66 2.58
CA MET A 350 -25.89 -2.00 3.33
C MET A 350 -27.29 -2.48 2.90
N LYS A 351 -27.53 -2.63 1.59
CA LYS A 351 -28.76 -3.22 1.05
C LYS A 351 -29.01 -4.62 1.64
N TYR A 352 -28.01 -5.48 1.60
CA TYR A 352 -28.14 -6.83 2.18
C TYR A 352 -28.51 -6.79 3.65
N ASN A 353 -27.86 -5.92 4.45
CA ASN A 353 -28.17 -5.77 5.86
C ASN A 353 -29.57 -5.20 6.10
N ALA A 354 -30.04 -4.24 5.29
CA ALA A 354 -31.38 -3.70 5.36
C ALA A 354 -32.44 -4.79 5.06
N ILE A 355 -32.29 -5.53 3.97
CA ILE A 355 -33.18 -6.66 3.62
C ILE A 355 -33.20 -7.71 4.74
N LYS A 356 -32.04 -8.09 5.28
CA LYS A 356 -31.97 -9.04 6.39
C LYS A 356 -32.71 -8.55 7.63
N LYS A 357 -32.60 -7.24 7.92
CA LYS A 357 -33.32 -6.61 9.03
C LYS A 357 -34.83 -6.64 8.79
N LEU A 358 -35.31 -6.28 7.59
CA LEU A 358 -36.73 -6.34 7.21
C LEU A 358 -37.31 -7.74 7.38
N ILE A 359 -36.63 -8.75 6.87
CA ILE A 359 -37.08 -10.16 7.02
C ILE A 359 -37.18 -10.57 8.50
N ASN A 360 -36.22 -10.17 9.33
CA ASN A 360 -36.24 -10.48 10.76
C ASN A 360 -37.41 -9.76 11.48
N MET A 361 -37.65 -8.48 11.18
CA MET A 361 -38.76 -7.71 11.75
C MET A 361 -40.10 -8.30 11.34
N HIS A 362 -40.26 -8.68 10.08
CA HIS A 362 -41.46 -9.34 9.58
C HIS A 362 -41.72 -10.67 10.30
N LYS A 363 -40.70 -11.53 10.45
CA LYS A 363 -40.80 -12.80 11.20
C LYS A 363 -41.20 -12.59 12.66
N GLN A 364 -40.76 -11.50 13.27
CA GLN A 364 -41.06 -11.14 14.67
C GLN A 364 -42.36 -10.34 14.82
N LYS A 365 -43.11 -10.12 13.72
CA LYS A 365 -44.34 -9.28 13.67
C LYS A 365 -44.12 -7.85 14.20
N ILE A 366 -42.88 -7.31 14.06
CA ILE A 366 -42.58 -5.94 14.46
C ILE A 366 -43.03 -4.98 13.34
N PRO A 367 -43.74 -3.89 13.65
CA PRO A 367 -44.16 -2.90 12.65
C PRO A 367 -42.96 -2.32 11.86
N ILE A 368 -43.08 -2.31 10.53
CA ILE A 368 -41.99 -1.81 9.63
C ILE A 368 -42.37 -0.38 9.19
N GLN A 369 -41.59 0.59 9.62
CA GLN A 369 -41.76 2.01 9.25
C GLN A 369 -41.05 2.30 7.91
N ASP A 370 -41.43 3.39 7.24
CA ASP A 370 -40.89 3.78 5.94
C ASP A 370 -39.35 3.98 5.94
N LYS A 371 -38.80 4.46 7.06
CA LYS A 371 -37.33 4.61 7.22
C LYS A 371 -36.59 3.30 7.11
N GLN A 372 -37.19 2.14 7.40
CA GLN A 372 -36.57 0.84 7.28
C GLN A 372 -36.65 0.26 5.86
N LYS A 373 -37.50 0.82 5.01
CA LYS A 373 -37.65 0.46 3.59
C LYS A 373 -36.62 1.12 2.68
N LYS A 374 -35.73 1.96 3.23
CA LYS A 374 -34.68 2.71 2.53
C LYS A 374 -33.33 2.54 3.22
N LEU A 375 -32.25 2.81 2.47
CA LEU A 375 -30.89 2.82 3.02
C LEU A 375 -30.66 4.04 3.93
N TYR A 376 -29.92 3.83 4.99
CA TYR A 376 -29.37 4.93 5.79
C TYR A 376 -28.20 5.59 5.04
N ARG A 377 -28.45 6.77 4.44
CA ARG A 377 -27.57 7.39 3.45
C ARG A 377 -26.37 8.14 4.05
N HIS A 378 -26.49 8.61 5.30
CA HIS A 378 -25.49 9.49 5.94
C HIS A 378 -24.08 8.93 5.83
N HIS A 379 -23.85 7.69 6.26
CA HIS A 379 -22.56 7.05 6.21
C HIS A 379 -21.99 6.86 4.78
N LEU A 380 -22.87 6.64 3.79
CA LEU A 380 -22.46 6.55 2.39
C LEU A 380 -22.02 7.90 1.85
N TYR A 381 -22.74 8.97 2.17
CA TYR A 381 -22.35 10.33 1.76
C TYR A 381 -21.05 10.76 2.43
N GLU A 382 -20.92 10.50 3.74
CA GLU A 382 -19.70 10.80 4.48
C GLU A 382 -18.47 10.09 3.90
N GLN A 383 -18.58 8.82 3.51
CA GLN A 383 -17.44 8.06 3.01
C GLN A 383 -17.17 8.25 1.52
N TYR A 384 -18.19 8.57 0.71
CA TYR A 384 -18.07 8.49 -0.76
C TYR A 384 -18.48 9.77 -1.49
N THR A 385 -18.68 10.88 -0.79
CA THR A 385 -18.94 12.19 -1.45
C THR A 385 -18.07 13.30 -0.86
N HIS A 386 -18.17 14.48 -1.46
CA HIS A 386 -17.53 15.71 -0.97
C HIS A 386 -18.07 16.22 0.37
N LEU A 387 -19.24 15.72 0.81
CA LEU A 387 -19.84 16.09 2.11
C LEU A 387 -19.05 15.49 3.28
N GLY A 388 -18.25 14.47 3.05
CA GLY A 388 -17.42 13.85 4.08
C GLY A 388 -16.00 14.37 4.11
N LYS A 389 -15.38 14.32 5.29
CA LYS A 389 -13.99 14.69 5.52
C LYS A 389 -13.09 13.45 5.41
N ARG A 390 -11.82 13.63 4.96
CA ARG A 390 -10.78 12.59 4.92
C ARG A 390 -11.13 11.36 4.08
N ASN A 391 -11.94 11.51 3.05
CA ASN A 391 -12.23 10.46 2.08
C ASN A 391 -11.52 10.72 0.73
N PHE A 392 -11.66 9.79 -0.24
CA PHE A 392 -11.02 9.90 -1.55
C PHE A 392 -11.47 11.15 -2.32
N ILE A 393 -12.75 11.54 -2.23
CA ILE A 393 -13.28 12.70 -2.95
C ILE A 393 -12.77 13.99 -2.34
N SER A 394 -12.80 14.12 -1.01
CA SER A 394 -12.25 15.32 -0.34
C SER A 394 -10.72 15.46 -0.57
N TYR A 395 -10.02 14.33 -0.68
CA TYR A 395 -8.61 14.32 -1.08
C TYR A 395 -8.44 14.81 -2.54
N ALA A 396 -9.25 14.30 -3.48
CA ALA A 396 -9.18 14.68 -4.88
C ALA A 396 -9.52 16.16 -5.11
N TYR A 397 -10.52 16.71 -4.41
CA TYR A 397 -10.83 18.15 -4.45
C TYR A 397 -9.65 19.00 -3.92
N ARG A 398 -9.10 18.63 -2.77
CA ARG A 398 -7.93 19.33 -2.22
C ARG A 398 -6.74 19.28 -3.19
N THR A 399 -6.50 18.14 -3.81
CA THR A 399 -5.43 17.98 -4.81
C THR A 399 -5.66 18.90 -6.01
N PHE A 400 -6.90 19.00 -6.48
CA PHE A 400 -7.28 19.92 -7.56
C PHE A 400 -7.09 21.38 -7.16
N ASP A 401 -7.75 21.82 -6.08
CA ASP A 401 -7.82 23.25 -5.73
C ASP A 401 -6.48 23.81 -5.25
N THR A 402 -5.77 23.07 -4.39
CA THR A 402 -4.61 23.65 -3.69
C THR A 402 -3.27 23.22 -4.27
N VAL A 403 -3.16 22.05 -4.91
CA VAL A 403 -1.86 21.52 -5.34
C VAL A 403 -1.62 21.73 -6.83
N PHE A 404 -2.49 21.21 -7.69
CA PHE A 404 -2.24 21.23 -9.14
C PHE A 404 -2.97 22.35 -9.91
N ASN A 405 -4.03 22.90 -9.34
CA ASN A 405 -4.88 23.91 -9.97
C ASN A 405 -5.29 23.52 -11.41
N THR A 406 -5.80 22.29 -11.59
CA THR A 406 -6.16 21.72 -12.89
C THR A 406 -7.59 21.24 -12.96
N SER A 407 -8.36 21.72 -13.94
CA SER A 407 -9.75 21.28 -14.17
C SER A 407 -9.90 19.79 -14.50
N VAL A 408 -8.85 19.14 -14.97
CA VAL A 408 -8.86 17.74 -15.39
C VAL A 408 -9.19 16.79 -14.24
N ILE A 409 -8.58 16.99 -13.05
CA ILE A 409 -8.88 16.18 -11.86
C ILE A 409 -10.33 16.39 -11.43
N LYS A 410 -10.84 17.62 -11.48
CA LYS A 410 -12.23 17.95 -11.17
C LYS A 410 -13.20 17.21 -12.11
N GLN A 411 -12.89 17.18 -13.42
CA GLN A 411 -13.70 16.46 -14.41
C GLN A 411 -13.73 14.93 -14.14
N GLN A 412 -12.63 14.34 -13.66
CA GLN A 412 -12.59 12.93 -13.34
C GLN A 412 -13.55 12.54 -12.19
N ILE A 413 -13.87 13.46 -11.29
CA ILE A 413 -14.65 13.19 -10.08
C ILE A 413 -16.01 13.89 -10.05
N ASN A 414 -16.36 14.78 -10.99
CA ASN A 414 -17.57 15.60 -10.97
C ASN A 414 -18.87 14.79 -10.83
N ASN A 415 -18.93 13.61 -11.40
CA ASN A 415 -20.10 12.73 -11.40
C ASN A 415 -20.19 11.76 -10.22
N HIS A 416 -19.30 11.87 -9.21
CA HIS A 416 -19.24 10.91 -8.12
C HIS A 416 -20.56 10.80 -7.32
N GLN A 417 -21.19 11.91 -7.01
CA GLN A 417 -22.44 11.95 -6.25
C GLN A 417 -23.63 11.41 -7.06
N LYS A 418 -23.76 11.82 -8.32
CA LYS A 418 -24.79 11.31 -9.25
C LYS A 418 -24.71 9.78 -9.38
N ARG A 419 -23.50 9.25 -9.52
CA ARG A 419 -23.25 7.79 -9.59
C ARG A 419 -23.62 7.09 -8.29
N LEU A 420 -23.27 7.65 -7.14
CA LEU A 420 -23.61 7.06 -5.84
C LEU A 420 -25.13 7.09 -5.61
N ASN A 421 -25.81 8.21 -5.91
CA ASN A 421 -27.27 8.33 -5.78
C ASN A 421 -28.00 7.28 -6.63
N LYS A 422 -27.57 7.08 -7.89
CA LYS A 422 -28.15 6.01 -8.74
C LYS A 422 -28.01 4.62 -8.12
N LEU A 423 -26.88 4.32 -7.48
CA LEU A 423 -26.69 3.03 -6.79
C LEU A 423 -27.58 2.90 -5.55
N ILE A 424 -27.79 4.01 -4.80
CA ILE A 424 -28.67 4.05 -3.63
C ILE A 424 -30.12 3.86 -4.04
N GLU A 425 -30.60 4.54 -5.08
CA GLU A 425 -31.97 4.43 -5.62
C GLU A 425 -32.27 2.99 -6.08
N GLN A 426 -31.34 2.39 -6.80
CA GLN A 426 -31.46 0.97 -7.20
C GLN A 426 -31.57 0.05 -5.98
N ALA A 427 -30.80 0.31 -4.93
CA ALA A 427 -30.83 -0.49 -3.71
C ALA A 427 -32.14 -0.26 -2.92
N ASP A 428 -32.63 0.97 -2.83
CA ASP A 428 -33.90 1.31 -2.18
C ASP A 428 -35.07 0.61 -2.88
N ASN A 429 -35.10 0.60 -4.21
CA ASN A 429 -36.14 -0.10 -5.01
C ASN A 429 -36.11 -1.62 -4.76
N GLU A 430 -34.93 -2.23 -4.63
CA GLU A 430 -34.84 -3.67 -4.32
C GLU A 430 -35.29 -3.98 -2.86
N ILE A 431 -35.02 -3.09 -1.92
CA ILE A 431 -35.49 -3.22 -0.54
C ILE A 431 -37.03 -3.13 -0.52
N LEU A 432 -37.62 -2.17 -1.23
CA LEU A 432 -39.05 -1.98 -1.31
C LEU A 432 -39.74 -3.20 -1.96
N LYS A 433 -39.25 -3.68 -3.09
CA LYS A 433 -39.76 -4.90 -3.73
C LYS A 433 -39.72 -6.12 -2.79
N THR A 434 -38.68 -6.21 -1.97
CA THR A 434 -38.57 -7.30 -0.98
C THR A 434 -39.64 -7.16 0.11
N TYR A 435 -39.88 -5.95 0.59
CA TYR A 435 -40.94 -5.65 1.55
C TYR A 435 -42.33 -6.01 0.99
N GLU A 436 -42.66 -5.59 -0.22
CA GLU A 436 -43.95 -5.87 -0.90
C GLU A 436 -44.18 -7.40 -1.01
N LYS A 437 -43.16 -8.16 -1.39
CA LYS A 437 -43.24 -9.63 -1.42
C LYS A 437 -43.50 -10.27 -0.05
N LEU A 438 -42.90 -9.71 1.01
CA LEU A 438 -43.12 -10.20 2.38
C LEU A 438 -44.57 -9.95 2.85
N VAL A 439 -45.14 -8.80 2.49
CA VAL A 439 -46.54 -8.44 2.82
C VAL A 439 -47.51 -9.37 2.05
N GLN A 440 -47.30 -9.59 0.73
CA GLN A 440 -48.13 -10.49 -0.08
C GLN A 440 -48.12 -11.93 0.37
N GLN A 441 -47.03 -12.41 1.00
CA GLN A 441 -46.95 -13.76 1.54
C GLN A 441 -47.66 -13.93 2.91
N SER A 442 -48.12 -12.84 3.51
CA SER A 442 -48.77 -12.80 4.82
C SER A 442 -50.29 -12.56 4.71
N THR A 443 -50.72 -12.15 3.53
CA THR A 443 -52.13 -12.15 3.11
C THR A 443 -52.50 -13.46 2.43
#